data_60fb358441da27529097438f71de0426
#
_entry.id   60fb358441da27529097438f71de0426
#
_cell.length_a   1.000
_cell.length_b   1.000
_cell.length_c   1.000
_cell.angle_alpha   90.00
_cell.angle_beta   90.00
_cell.angle_gamma   90.00
#
_symmetry.space_group_name_H-M   'P 1'
#
loop_
_entity.id
_entity.type
_entity.pdbx_description
1 polymer ?
#
loop_
_entity_poly.entity_id
_entity_poly.type
_entity_poly.pdbx_seq_one_letter_code
_entity_poly.pdbx_strand_id
1 'polypeptide(L)'
;HNIFFLGLTDYYLREYEKQGFGLVKSGEEARFKLADYEISGKKGAKMRMNINHATKAGVTVHEYKVLEKRDPALDREFDRITDEWLDGKKSGMLQFTMGTVGLEDPMDKRYFYALNSDGKMVAFIVFVPFLGKNGYMADVTRHGKDAPSGVMETIIYEAFQVFKEEGIGYGSLGVA
;
A
#
# COMPACT_ATOMS: atom_id res chain seq x y z
N HIS A 1 -7.80 34.50 0.26
CA HIS A 1 -7.16 33.19 0.47
C HIS A 1 -7.65 32.23 -0.60
N ASN A 2 -6.75 31.51 -1.26
CA ASN A 2 -7.11 30.45 -2.18
C ASN A 2 -7.37 29.16 -1.37
N ILE A 3 -8.50 28.52 -1.63
CA ILE A 3 -8.85 27.24 -1.01
C ILE A 3 -8.65 26.15 -2.07
N PHE A 4 -7.99 25.07 -1.67
CA PHE A 4 -7.72 23.90 -2.51
C PHE A 4 -8.14 22.63 -1.78
N PHE A 5 -8.91 21.78 -2.45
CA PHE A 5 -9.31 20.47 -1.97
C PHE A 5 -8.59 19.39 -2.79
N LEU A 6 -7.97 18.44 -2.15
CA LEU A 6 -7.26 17.33 -2.79
C LEU A 6 -7.92 16.00 -2.43
N GLY A 7 -7.92 15.05 -3.37
CA GLY A 7 -8.40 13.70 -3.13
C GLY A 7 -9.91 13.56 -3.07
N LEU A 8 -10.64 14.48 -3.69
CA LEU A 8 -12.09 14.39 -3.78
C LEU A 8 -12.49 13.31 -4.80
N THR A 9 -13.57 12.60 -4.46
CA THR A 9 -14.25 11.72 -5.42
C THR A 9 -15.22 12.53 -6.30
N ASP A 10 -15.67 11.93 -7.40
CA ASP A 10 -16.61 12.53 -8.35
C ASP A 10 -18.03 12.74 -7.78
N TYR A 11 -18.32 12.24 -6.58
CA TYR A 11 -19.66 12.23 -5.99
C TYR A 11 -20.25 13.65 -5.78
N TYR A 12 -19.42 14.62 -5.37
CA TYR A 12 -19.85 15.99 -5.10
C TYR A 12 -19.34 17.02 -6.11
N LEU A 13 -18.83 16.64 -7.27
CA LEU A 13 -18.23 17.57 -8.24
C LEU A 13 -19.18 18.71 -8.62
N ARG A 14 -20.44 18.41 -8.90
CA ARG A 14 -21.45 19.42 -9.26
C ARG A 14 -21.68 20.46 -8.17
N GLU A 15 -21.57 20.07 -6.89
CA GLU A 15 -21.74 21.01 -5.78
C GLU A 15 -20.53 21.94 -5.66
N TYR A 16 -19.33 21.45 -5.89
CA TYR A 16 -18.13 22.29 -5.94
C TYR A 16 -18.17 23.28 -7.10
N GLU A 17 -18.60 22.84 -8.29
CA GLU A 17 -18.78 23.74 -9.45
C GLU A 17 -19.79 24.85 -9.18
N LYS A 18 -20.93 24.54 -8.55
CA LYS A 18 -21.92 25.54 -8.16
C LYS A 18 -21.38 26.62 -7.20
N GLN A 19 -20.40 26.25 -6.38
CA GLN A 19 -19.69 27.16 -5.46
C GLN A 19 -18.52 27.91 -6.13
N GLY A 20 -18.32 27.74 -7.43
CA GLY A 20 -17.29 28.43 -8.20
C GLY A 20 -15.90 27.81 -8.15
N PHE A 21 -15.77 26.58 -7.69
CA PHE A 21 -14.49 25.88 -7.72
C PHE A 21 -14.21 25.34 -9.11
N GLY A 22 -12.96 25.51 -9.57
CA GLY A 22 -12.43 24.82 -10.73
C GLY A 22 -12.07 23.37 -10.38
N LEU A 23 -12.37 22.43 -11.27
CA LEU A 23 -12.10 21.01 -11.07
C LEU A 23 -10.95 20.53 -11.96
N VAL A 24 -10.04 19.74 -11.39
CA VAL A 24 -8.95 19.11 -12.13
C VAL A 24 -8.89 17.63 -11.73
N LYS A 25 -8.99 16.73 -12.71
CA LYS A 25 -8.78 15.31 -12.47
C LYS A 25 -7.29 15.05 -12.21
N SER A 26 -6.95 14.63 -10.99
CA SER A 26 -5.56 14.39 -10.57
C SER A 26 -5.09 12.96 -10.81
N GLY A 27 -6.00 11.99 -10.97
CA GLY A 27 -5.64 10.59 -11.18
C GLY A 27 -6.86 9.67 -11.13
N GLU A 28 -6.62 8.38 -11.15
CA GLU A 28 -7.63 7.33 -10.98
C GLU A 28 -7.20 6.38 -9.86
N GLU A 29 -8.17 5.95 -9.06
CA GLU A 29 -7.93 5.00 -7.97
C GLU A 29 -8.16 3.56 -8.49
N ALA A 30 -7.14 2.71 -8.31
CA ALA A 30 -7.26 1.28 -8.57
C ALA A 30 -7.92 0.59 -7.38
N ARG A 31 -9.24 0.34 -7.47
CA ARG A 31 -10.04 -0.30 -6.43
C ARG A 31 -10.52 -1.69 -6.87
N PHE A 32 -10.43 -2.66 -5.97
CA PHE A 32 -10.78 -4.05 -6.19
C PHE A 32 -11.86 -4.49 -5.22
N LYS A 33 -12.89 -5.16 -5.72
CA LYS A 33 -13.84 -5.91 -4.89
C LYS A 33 -13.21 -7.25 -4.56
N LEU A 34 -12.88 -7.48 -3.28
CA LEU A 34 -12.04 -8.60 -2.87
C LEU A 34 -12.73 -9.96 -3.03
N ALA A 35 -14.05 -10.02 -2.90
CA ALA A 35 -14.80 -11.26 -3.16
C ALA A 35 -14.54 -11.81 -4.57
N ASP A 36 -14.39 -10.93 -5.56
CA ASP A 36 -14.19 -11.26 -6.96
C ASP A 36 -12.70 -11.17 -7.39
N TYR A 37 -11.81 -10.84 -6.43
CA TYR A 37 -10.40 -10.65 -6.74
C TYR A 37 -9.71 -11.98 -7.00
N GLU A 38 -9.21 -12.13 -8.21
CA GLU A 38 -8.39 -13.25 -8.65
C GLU A 38 -7.38 -12.79 -9.70
N ILE A 39 -6.29 -13.52 -9.81
CA ILE A 39 -5.22 -13.25 -10.79
C ILE A 39 -5.19 -14.29 -11.91
N SER A 40 -6.34 -14.94 -12.20
CA SER A 40 -6.47 -15.94 -13.27
C SER A 40 -6.50 -15.33 -14.68
N GLY A 41 -6.43 -16.17 -15.70
CA GLY A 41 -6.57 -15.77 -17.10
C GLY A 41 -5.46 -14.81 -17.62
N LYS A 42 -5.71 -14.20 -18.78
CA LYS A 42 -4.75 -13.29 -19.44
C LYS A 42 -4.47 -12.01 -18.64
N LYS A 43 -5.52 -11.44 -18.02
CA LYS A 43 -5.40 -10.19 -17.25
C LYS A 43 -4.47 -10.34 -16.04
N GLY A 44 -4.48 -11.51 -15.39
CA GLY A 44 -3.61 -11.80 -14.26
C GLY A 44 -2.20 -12.31 -14.62
N ALA A 45 -1.89 -12.52 -15.89
CA ALA A 45 -0.65 -13.18 -16.31
C ALA A 45 0.61 -12.46 -15.82
N LYS A 46 0.65 -11.14 -15.96
CA LYS A 46 1.79 -10.32 -15.50
C LYS A 46 1.95 -10.38 -13.97
N MET A 47 0.84 -10.29 -13.24
CA MET A 47 0.83 -10.39 -11.79
C MET A 47 1.37 -11.74 -11.32
N ARG A 48 0.87 -12.86 -11.89
CA ARG A 48 1.38 -14.20 -11.59
C ARG A 48 2.87 -14.37 -11.92
N MET A 49 3.31 -13.83 -13.06
CA MET A 49 4.73 -13.85 -13.45
C MET A 49 5.60 -13.14 -12.41
N ASN A 50 5.21 -11.95 -11.97
CA ASN A 50 5.94 -11.16 -10.98
C ASN A 50 5.97 -11.86 -9.62
N ILE A 51 4.84 -12.40 -9.15
CA ILE A 51 4.77 -13.19 -7.91
C ILE A 51 5.67 -14.43 -7.99
N ASN A 52 5.60 -15.18 -9.09
CA ASN A 52 6.45 -16.35 -9.29
C ASN A 52 7.94 -15.99 -9.28
N HIS A 53 8.31 -14.84 -9.84
CA HIS A 53 9.70 -14.36 -9.83
C HIS A 53 10.17 -14.09 -8.40
N ALA A 54 9.40 -13.34 -7.61
CA ALA A 54 9.71 -13.06 -6.21
C ALA A 54 9.75 -14.34 -5.35
N THR A 55 8.79 -15.25 -5.53
CA THR A 55 8.75 -16.54 -4.83
C THR A 55 9.97 -17.40 -5.13
N LYS A 56 10.40 -17.47 -6.41
CA LYS A 56 11.62 -18.17 -6.80
C LYS A 56 12.89 -17.55 -6.22
N ALA A 57 12.88 -16.25 -5.97
CA ALA A 57 13.95 -15.53 -5.28
C ALA A 57 13.93 -15.73 -3.74
N GLY A 58 13.01 -16.57 -3.22
CA GLY A 58 12.90 -16.89 -1.80
C GLY A 58 12.15 -15.84 -0.98
N VAL A 59 11.36 -14.96 -1.63
CA VAL A 59 10.54 -13.98 -0.93
C VAL A 59 9.40 -14.66 -0.19
N THR A 60 9.21 -14.28 1.08
CA THR A 60 8.04 -14.61 1.92
C THR A 60 7.38 -13.35 2.44
N VAL A 61 6.05 -13.36 2.57
CA VAL A 61 5.27 -12.21 3.06
C VAL A 61 4.70 -12.53 4.43
N HIS A 62 4.71 -11.54 5.31
CA HIS A 62 4.25 -11.65 6.69
C HIS A 62 3.43 -10.41 7.06
N GLU A 63 2.51 -10.56 7.99
CA GLU A 63 1.83 -9.45 8.63
C GLU A 63 2.45 -9.15 9.99
N TYR A 64 2.78 -7.88 10.23
CA TYR A 64 3.23 -7.40 11.54
C TYR A 64 2.06 -6.86 12.34
N LYS A 65 1.63 -7.63 13.32
CA LYS A 65 0.52 -7.28 14.22
C LYS A 65 1.05 -6.53 15.46
N VAL A 66 1.36 -5.26 15.26
CA VAL A 66 2.03 -4.37 16.25
C VAL A 66 1.27 -4.33 17.58
N LEU A 67 -0.07 -4.30 17.53
CA LEU A 67 -0.92 -4.24 18.73
C LEU A 67 -0.97 -5.56 19.52
N GLU A 68 -0.72 -6.70 18.85
CA GLU A 68 -0.66 -8.00 19.53
C GLU A 68 0.71 -8.21 20.17
N LYS A 69 1.77 -7.93 19.45
CA LYS A 69 3.15 -8.09 19.92
C LYS A 69 4.08 -7.14 19.17
N ARG A 70 4.58 -6.15 19.90
CA ARG A 70 5.58 -5.23 19.36
C ARG A 70 6.97 -5.87 19.35
N ASP A 71 7.67 -5.74 18.23
CA ASP A 71 9.05 -6.21 18.04
C ASP A 71 9.95 -5.05 17.63
N PRO A 72 10.80 -4.54 18.57
CA PRO A 72 11.69 -3.42 18.27
C PRO A 72 12.75 -3.72 17.19
N ALA A 73 13.06 -5.00 16.95
CA ALA A 73 13.97 -5.36 15.87
C ALA A 73 13.27 -5.19 14.50
N LEU A 74 12.01 -5.57 14.44
CA LEU A 74 11.18 -5.38 13.24
C LEU A 74 10.89 -3.89 12.99
N ASP A 75 10.60 -3.11 14.03
CA ASP A 75 10.44 -1.66 13.92
C ASP A 75 11.65 -1.02 13.23
N ARG A 76 12.88 -1.38 13.64
CA ARG A 76 14.12 -0.89 13.02
C ARG A 76 14.26 -1.28 11.54
N GLU A 77 13.73 -2.42 11.14
CA GLU A 77 13.73 -2.82 9.73
C GLU A 77 12.79 -1.94 8.89
N PHE A 78 11.61 -1.54 9.41
CA PHE A 78 10.74 -0.57 8.77
C PHE A 78 11.43 0.79 8.60
N ASP A 79 12.14 1.27 9.62
CA ASP A 79 12.93 2.50 9.56
C ASP A 79 14.04 2.39 8.52
N ARG A 80 14.80 1.29 8.52
CA ARG A 80 15.88 1.06 7.56
C ARG A 80 15.39 1.09 6.10
N ILE A 81 14.31 0.38 5.79
CA ILE A 81 13.72 0.39 4.43
C ILE A 81 13.23 1.79 4.06
N THR A 82 12.68 2.52 5.04
CA THR A 82 12.26 3.91 4.84
C THR A 82 13.42 4.81 4.46
N ASP A 83 14.53 4.73 5.19
CA ASP A 83 15.74 5.52 4.94
C ASP A 83 16.35 5.17 3.58
N GLU A 84 16.48 3.88 3.23
CA GLU A 84 16.97 3.43 1.93
C GLU A 84 16.11 3.96 0.77
N TRP A 85 14.79 3.99 0.95
CA TRP A 85 13.85 4.50 -0.04
C TRP A 85 13.96 6.01 -0.21
N LEU A 86 14.13 6.76 0.90
CA LEU A 86 14.32 8.21 0.90
C LEU A 86 15.64 8.61 0.24
N ASP A 87 16.72 7.91 0.54
CA ASP A 87 18.04 8.15 -0.09
C ASP A 87 18.03 7.99 -1.61
N GLY A 88 17.16 7.12 -2.11
CA GLY A 88 16.96 6.91 -3.55
C GLY A 88 16.24 8.08 -4.25
N LYS A 89 15.63 9.00 -3.51
CA LYS A 89 14.83 10.11 -4.05
C LYS A 89 15.63 11.42 -4.00
N LYS A 90 16.07 11.88 -5.17
CA LYS A 90 16.89 13.11 -5.34
C LYS A 90 16.17 14.44 -5.06
N SER A 91 14.86 14.44 -4.85
CA SER A 91 14.09 15.66 -4.56
C SER A 91 13.59 15.62 -3.14
N GLY A 92 13.82 16.71 -2.38
CA GLY A 92 13.22 16.92 -1.06
C GLY A 92 11.69 16.94 -1.19
N MET A 93 11.08 15.78 -1.22
CA MET A 93 9.63 15.65 -1.23
C MET A 93 9.07 16.13 0.10
N LEU A 94 7.99 16.88 0.03
CA LEU A 94 7.25 17.34 1.19
C LEU A 94 6.79 16.13 2.02
N GLN A 95 7.36 15.95 3.21
CA GLN A 95 7.09 14.79 4.09
C GLN A 95 5.60 14.56 4.33
N PHE A 96 4.80 15.62 4.36
CA PHE A 96 3.37 15.52 4.61
C PHE A 96 2.57 14.83 3.49
N THR A 97 3.14 14.69 2.28
CA THR A 97 2.46 14.03 1.14
C THR A 97 2.81 12.55 1.01
N MET A 98 3.79 12.05 1.78
CA MET A 98 4.35 10.71 1.59
C MET A 98 3.75 9.64 2.50
N GLY A 99 2.80 9.98 3.36
CA GLY A 99 2.33 9.09 4.41
C GLY A 99 3.42 8.75 5.44
N THR A 100 3.02 8.29 6.61
CA THR A 100 3.93 7.85 7.66
C THR A 100 3.73 6.36 7.92
N VAL A 101 4.79 5.64 8.27
CA VAL A 101 4.69 4.24 8.71
C VAL A 101 3.77 4.16 9.94
N GLY A 102 3.95 5.10 10.89
CA GLY A 102 3.05 5.32 12.01
C GLY A 102 3.02 4.16 13.00
N LEU A 103 4.17 3.52 13.26
CA LEU A 103 4.30 2.46 14.25
C LEU A 103 4.08 2.96 15.70
N GLU A 104 4.19 4.26 15.92
CA GLU A 104 3.89 4.95 17.18
C GLU A 104 2.37 5.05 17.43
N ASP A 105 1.58 5.07 16.36
CA ASP A 105 0.12 5.06 16.40
C ASP A 105 -0.43 4.07 15.34
N PRO A 106 -0.37 2.75 15.65
CA PRO A 106 -0.71 1.69 14.71
C PRO A 106 -2.21 1.41 14.60
N MET A 107 -3.06 2.18 15.30
CA MET A 107 -4.51 1.97 15.33
C MET A 107 -5.08 1.90 13.90
N ASP A 108 -5.85 0.83 13.66
CA ASP A 108 -6.54 0.55 12.40
C ASP A 108 -5.62 0.31 11.18
N LYS A 109 -4.30 0.45 11.32
CA LYS A 109 -3.34 0.17 10.24
C LYS A 109 -2.98 -1.31 10.18
N ARG A 110 -2.70 -1.80 8.98
CA ARG A 110 -2.23 -3.16 8.73
C ARG A 110 -0.85 -3.10 8.05
N TYR A 111 0.10 -3.83 8.58
CA TYR A 111 1.51 -3.79 8.16
C TYR A 111 1.89 -5.12 7.54
N PHE A 112 2.11 -5.14 6.23
CA PHE A 112 2.61 -6.32 5.52
C PHE A 112 4.03 -6.08 5.04
N TYR A 113 4.91 -7.04 5.28
CA TYR A 113 6.32 -6.94 4.90
C TYR A 113 6.82 -8.23 4.25
N ALA A 114 7.85 -8.09 3.44
CA ALA A 114 8.48 -9.19 2.74
C ALA A 114 9.91 -9.41 3.24
N LEU A 115 10.25 -10.66 3.47
CA LEU A 115 11.61 -11.10 3.74
C LEU A 115 12.21 -11.78 2.50
N ASN A 116 13.51 -11.62 2.31
CA ASN A 116 14.27 -12.40 1.33
C ASN A 116 14.66 -13.80 1.91
N SER A 117 15.38 -14.59 1.13
CA SER A 117 15.88 -15.91 1.53
C SER A 117 16.79 -15.90 2.77
N ASP A 118 17.42 -14.77 3.07
CA ASP A 118 18.31 -14.61 4.25
C ASP A 118 17.53 -14.11 5.48
N GLY A 119 16.21 -13.97 5.39
CA GLY A 119 15.36 -13.48 6.47
C GLY A 119 15.45 -11.97 6.71
N LYS A 120 16.02 -11.20 5.77
CA LYS A 120 16.12 -9.72 5.83
C LYS A 120 14.88 -9.11 5.19
N MET A 121 14.32 -8.07 5.82
CA MET A 121 13.23 -7.30 5.22
C MET A 121 13.71 -6.57 3.95
N VAL A 122 12.96 -6.71 2.86
CA VAL A 122 13.26 -6.09 1.57
C VAL A 122 12.19 -5.12 1.09
N ALA A 123 10.96 -5.22 1.59
CA ALA A 123 9.87 -4.32 1.24
C ALA A 123 8.76 -4.38 2.28
N PHE A 124 7.90 -3.35 2.29
CA PHE A 124 6.68 -3.36 3.08
C PHE A 124 5.58 -2.48 2.46
N ILE A 125 4.34 -2.75 2.87
CA ILE A 125 3.18 -1.91 2.60
C ILE A 125 2.42 -1.70 3.91
N VAL A 126 2.06 -0.44 4.19
CA VAL A 126 1.12 -0.07 5.24
C VAL A 126 -0.23 0.17 4.59
N PHE A 127 -1.23 -0.55 5.04
CA PHE A 127 -2.62 -0.38 4.61
C PHE A 127 -3.38 0.42 5.66
N VAL A 128 -4.19 1.38 5.20
CA VAL A 128 -5.09 2.18 6.03
C VAL A 128 -6.54 1.88 5.67
N PRO A 129 -7.46 1.89 6.64
CA PRO A 129 -8.85 1.58 6.36
C PRO A 129 -9.56 2.74 5.67
N PHE A 130 -10.50 2.44 4.80
CA PHE A 130 -11.53 3.37 4.35
C PHE A 130 -12.90 2.85 4.81
N LEU A 131 -13.30 3.34 5.97
CA LEU A 131 -14.39 2.78 6.77
C LEU A 131 -15.76 2.83 6.08
N GLY A 132 -16.01 3.83 5.23
CA GLY A 132 -17.27 3.95 4.48
C GLY A 132 -17.54 2.83 3.48
N LYS A 133 -16.54 1.96 3.21
CA LYS A 133 -16.64 0.87 2.22
C LYS A 133 -16.15 -0.49 2.74
N ASN A 134 -15.85 -0.61 4.03
CA ASN A 134 -15.23 -1.82 4.58
C ASN A 134 -14.04 -2.29 3.72
N GLY A 135 -13.00 -1.49 3.66
CA GLY A 135 -11.84 -1.76 2.82
C GLY A 135 -10.54 -1.21 3.37
N TYR A 136 -9.44 -1.62 2.73
CA TYR A 136 -8.09 -1.16 3.01
C TYR A 136 -7.41 -0.62 1.76
N MET A 137 -6.69 0.49 1.92
CA MET A 137 -5.91 1.13 0.86
C MET A 137 -4.41 1.03 1.19
N ALA A 138 -3.61 0.67 0.20
CA ALA A 138 -2.16 0.77 0.29
C ALA A 138 -1.76 2.24 0.35
N ASP A 139 -1.36 2.71 1.53
CA ASP A 139 -1.00 4.11 1.78
C ASP A 139 0.51 4.32 1.65
N VAL A 140 1.31 3.54 2.38
CA VAL A 140 2.77 3.60 2.33
C VAL A 140 3.32 2.35 1.67
N THR A 141 3.98 2.51 0.54
CA THR A 141 4.62 1.41 -0.21
C THR A 141 6.11 1.69 -0.32
N ARG A 142 6.96 0.84 0.26
CA ARG A 142 8.41 1.04 0.26
C ARG A 142 9.16 -0.26 0.03
N HIS A 143 10.27 -0.16 -0.69
CA HIS A 143 11.19 -1.27 -0.91
C HIS A 143 12.64 -0.78 -0.81
N GLY A 144 13.51 -1.65 -0.33
CA GLY A 144 14.95 -1.43 -0.30
C GLY A 144 15.58 -1.55 -1.69
N LYS A 145 16.85 -1.21 -1.76
CA LYS A 145 17.65 -1.24 -3.01
C LYS A 145 17.78 -2.67 -3.58
N ASP A 146 17.85 -3.66 -2.70
CA ASP A 146 18.06 -5.08 -3.04
C ASP A 146 16.74 -5.88 -3.15
N ALA A 147 15.60 -5.18 -3.23
CA ALA A 147 14.30 -5.84 -3.31
C ALA A 147 14.15 -6.59 -4.65
N PRO A 148 13.82 -7.90 -4.63
CA PRO A 148 13.58 -8.65 -5.85
C PRO A 148 12.41 -8.10 -6.65
N SER A 149 12.49 -8.23 -7.98
CA SER A 149 11.36 -7.90 -8.86
C SER A 149 10.12 -8.71 -8.48
N GLY A 150 8.95 -8.05 -8.45
CA GLY A 150 7.68 -8.68 -8.10
C GLY A 150 7.38 -8.72 -6.59
N VAL A 151 8.28 -8.20 -5.73
CA VAL A 151 8.06 -8.21 -4.29
C VAL A 151 6.81 -7.42 -3.88
N MET A 152 6.58 -6.25 -4.48
CA MET A 152 5.43 -5.41 -4.15
C MET A 152 4.11 -6.08 -4.56
N GLU A 153 4.07 -6.67 -5.75
CA GLU A 153 2.93 -7.44 -6.23
C GLU A 153 2.63 -8.64 -5.34
N THR A 154 3.68 -9.28 -4.81
CA THR A 154 3.53 -10.40 -3.88
C THR A 154 2.92 -9.94 -2.56
N ILE A 155 3.38 -8.83 -1.98
CA ILE A 155 2.79 -8.26 -0.76
C ILE A 155 1.32 -7.89 -0.98
N ILE A 156 0.99 -7.22 -2.09
CA ILE A 156 -0.39 -6.84 -2.42
C ILE A 156 -1.28 -8.08 -2.53
N TYR A 157 -0.82 -9.10 -3.24
CA TYR A 157 -1.58 -10.33 -3.44
C TYR A 157 -1.86 -11.03 -2.10
N GLU A 158 -0.84 -11.26 -1.29
CA GLU A 158 -0.98 -11.92 0.01
C GLU A 158 -1.88 -11.12 0.97
N ALA A 159 -1.68 -9.80 1.05
CA ALA A 159 -2.54 -8.93 1.86
C ALA A 159 -4.01 -9.00 1.41
N PHE A 160 -4.28 -8.97 0.11
CA PHE A 160 -5.64 -9.06 -0.42
C PHE A 160 -6.27 -10.44 -0.18
N GLN A 161 -5.49 -11.53 -0.17
CA GLN A 161 -6.01 -12.85 0.23
C GLN A 161 -6.40 -12.85 1.71
N VAL A 162 -5.57 -12.32 2.60
CA VAL A 162 -5.87 -12.19 4.04
C VAL A 162 -7.13 -11.36 4.24
N PHE A 163 -7.25 -10.21 3.60
CA PHE A 163 -8.43 -9.36 3.71
C PHE A 163 -9.70 -10.04 3.19
N LYS A 164 -9.58 -10.77 2.08
CA LYS A 164 -10.70 -11.55 1.52
C LYS A 164 -11.18 -12.63 2.48
N GLU A 165 -10.27 -13.37 3.10
CA GLU A 165 -10.57 -14.42 4.09
C GLU A 165 -11.24 -13.84 5.35
N GLU A 166 -10.86 -12.62 5.75
CA GLU A 166 -11.48 -11.88 6.85
C GLU A 166 -12.83 -11.23 6.51
N GLY A 167 -13.30 -11.34 5.25
CA GLY A 167 -14.57 -10.74 4.81
C GLY A 167 -14.50 -9.24 4.55
N ILE A 168 -13.30 -8.67 4.38
CA ILE A 168 -13.12 -7.28 3.95
C ILE A 168 -13.60 -7.13 2.51
N GLY A 169 -14.41 -6.09 2.25
CA GLY A 169 -15.10 -5.93 0.96
C GLY A 169 -14.20 -5.42 -0.16
N TYR A 170 -13.26 -4.54 0.15
CA TYR A 170 -12.49 -3.82 -0.87
C TYR A 170 -11.01 -3.68 -0.52
N GLY A 171 -10.17 -3.74 -1.58
CA GLY A 171 -8.77 -3.32 -1.55
C GLY A 171 -8.54 -2.16 -2.51
N SER A 172 -7.64 -1.24 -2.18
CA SER A 172 -7.25 -0.13 -3.05
C SER A 172 -5.74 0.01 -3.10
N LEU A 173 -5.21 0.42 -4.25
CA LEU A 173 -3.80 0.75 -4.43
C LEU A 173 -3.55 2.27 -4.38
N GLY A 174 -4.57 3.06 -4.00
CA GLY A 174 -4.50 4.51 -4.02
C GLY A 174 -4.65 5.10 -5.42
N VAL A 175 -4.35 6.36 -5.55
CA VAL A 175 -4.45 7.13 -6.80
C VAL A 175 -3.10 7.09 -7.53
N ALA A 176 -3.12 6.76 -8.80
CA ALA A 176 -1.97 6.79 -9.71
C ALA A 176 -2.13 7.85 -10.80
#